data_da4c6d84170693f2c9e72b357b70485b
#
_entry.id   da4c6d84170693f2c9e72b357b70485b
#
_cell.length_a   1.000
_cell.length_b   1.000
_cell.length_c   1.000
_cell.angle_alpha   90.00
_cell.angle_beta   90.00
_cell.angle_gamma   90.00
#
_symmetry.space_group_name_H-M   'P 1'
#
loop_
_entity.id
_entity.type
_entity.pdbx_description
1 polymer ?
#
loop_
_entity_poly.entity_id
_entity_poly.type
_entity_poly.pdbx_seq_one_letter_code
_entity_poly.pdbx_strand_id
1 'polypeptide(L)'
;SDMEVYQYMENVKPMPRVLIAGANSGCGKTSITCGILKALVNRELHIQSYKCGPDYIDPMLHSHITGRNCRNLDPFFSTGEDLRYLVGKDSQDVDFSVTEGVMGYYDGVGISCEKSTWTVSKETGTPTILIFNVKGMSHTMIPLIKGMVEYQDNPIAGVILNRCSKGMYQL
;
A
#
# COMPACT_ATOMS: atom_id res chain seq x y z
N SER A 1 -5.04 27.80 8.58
CA SER A 1 -4.09 28.62 7.77
C SER A 1 -2.90 27.75 7.38
N ASP A 2 -2.21 28.11 6.32
CA ASP A 2 -1.04 27.37 5.82
C ASP A 2 0.02 27.18 6.92
N MET A 3 0.13 28.13 7.82
CA MET A 3 1.05 28.08 8.98
C MET A 3 0.66 27.00 10.01
N GLU A 4 -0.62 26.74 10.22
CA GLU A 4 -1.07 25.65 11.09
C GLU A 4 -0.81 24.27 10.49
N VAL A 5 -0.91 24.15 9.16
CA VAL A 5 -0.56 22.93 8.42
C VAL A 5 0.96 22.70 8.50
N TYR A 6 1.79 23.72 8.30
CA TYR A 6 3.25 23.62 8.45
C TYR A 6 3.66 23.24 9.87
N GLN A 7 3.11 23.90 10.88
CA GLN A 7 3.39 23.63 12.29
C GLN A 7 2.93 22.21 12.70
N TYR A 8 1.84 21.72 12.11
CA TYR A 8 1.36 20.36 12.29
C TYR A 8 2.32 19.34 11.65
N MET A 9 2.84 19.60 10.45
CA MET A 9 3.78 18.73 9.76
C MET A 9 5.14 18.61 10.47
N GLU A 10 5.64 19.67 11.10
CA GLU A 10 6.88 19.64 11.88
C GLU A 10 6.78 18.80 13.17
N ASN A 11 5.57 18.66 13.71
CA ASN A 11 5.30 17.92 14.95
C ASN A 11 4.78 16.50 14.74
N VAL A 12 4.59 16.06 13.48
CA VAL A 12 4.14 14.70 13.17
C VAL A 12 5.24 13.70 13.48
N LYS A 13 5.02 12.88 14.50
CA LYS A 13 5.90 11.76 14.83
C LYS A 13 6.01 10.82 13.62
N PRO A 14 7.22 10.43 13.19
CA PRO A 14 7.36 9.45 12.12
C PRO A 14 6.58 8.16 12.45
N MET A 15 5.59 7.85 11.63
CA MET A 15 4.75 6.67 11.83
C MET A 15 5.28 5.51 11.00
N PRO A 16 5.59 4.35 11.61
CA PRO A 16 5.88 3.14 10.86
C PRO A 16 4.71 2.77 9.95
N ARG A 17 4.99 2.55 8.67
CA ARG A 17 3.96 2.30 7.67
C ARG A 17 4.45 1.44 6.52
N VAL A 18 3.51 0.76 5.86
CA VAL A 18 3.77 -0.03 4.65
C VAL A 18 2.60 0.10 3.68
N LEU A 19 2.90 0.05 2.41
CA LEU A 19 1.92 -0.06 1.34
C LEU A 19 2.01 -1.46 0.71
N ILE A 20 0.88 -2.12 0.60
CA ILE A 20 0.76 -3.42 -0.06
C ILE A 20 0.19 -3.20 -1.46
N ALA A 21 1.02 -3.42 -2.45
CA ALA A 21 0.66 -3.26 -3.86
C ALA A 21 0.67 -4.59 -4.60
N GLY A 22 0.11 -4.63 -5.79
CA GLY A 22 0.12 -5.81 -6.63
C GLY A 22 0.76 -5.54 -7.98
N ALA A 23 1.38 -6.54 -8.58
CA ALA A 23 1.85 -6.47 -9.95
C ALA A 23 0.68 -6.32 -10.94
N ASN A 24 -0.48 -6.84 -10.58
CA ASN A 24 -1.73 -6.74 -11.36
C ASN A 24 -2.96 -6.91 -10.46
N SER A 25 -4.14 -6.69 -11.03
CA SER A 25 -5.41 -7.05 -10.37
C SER A 25 -5.50 -8.56 -10.16
N GLY A 26 -6.14 -9.00 -9.08
CA GLY A 26 -6.33 -10.42 -8.78
C GLY A 26 -5.09 -11.17 -8.29
N CYS A 27 -3.97 -10.48 -8.02
CA CYS A 27 -2.77 -11.12 -7.49
C CYS A 27 -2.85 -11.53 -6.02
N GLY A 28 -3.93 -11.15 -5.31
CA GLY A 28 -4.18 -11.51 -3.91
C GLY A 28 -3.96 -10.38 -2.91
N LYS A 29 -3.94 -9.11 -3.35
CA LYS A 29 -3.75 -7.94 -2.48
C LYS A 29 -4.67 -7.94 -1.25
N THR A 30 -5.97 -8.00 -1.48
CA THR A 30 -6.98 -7.91 -0.41
C THR A 30 -6.82 -9.01 0.62
N SER A 31 -6.67 -10.27 0.18
CA SER A 31 -6.50 -11.41 1.09
C SER A 31 -5.23 -11.30 1.92
N ILE A 32 -4.11 -10.92 1.30
CA ILE A 32 -2.83 -10.77 2.00
C ILE A 32 -2.87 -9.57 2.94
N THR A 33 -3.41 -8.42 2.50
CA THR A 33 -3.57 -7.24 3.35
C THR A 33 -4.43 -7.53 4.57
N CYS A 34 -5.59 -8.17 4.39
CA CYS A 34 -6.45 -8.57 5.51
C CYS A 34 -5.74 -9.51 6.47
N GLY A 35 -4.96 -10.47 5.96
CA GLY A 35 -4.13 -11.37 6.78
C GLY A 35 -3.08 -10.61 7.60
N ILE A 36 -2.39 -9.65 7.00
CA ILE A 36 -1.41 -8.79 7.67
C ILE A 36 -2.09 -7.94 8.75
N LEU A 37 -3.20 -7.26 8.42
CA LEU A 37 -3.97 -6.47 9.39
C LEU A 37 -4.38 -7.31 10.59
N LYS A 38 -4.93 -8.50 10.35
CA LYS A 38 -5.34 -9.41 11.43
C LYS A 38 -4.16 -9.88 12.28
N ALA A 39 -3.03 -10.20 11.67
CA ALA A 39 -1.83 -10.61 12.39
C ALA A 39 -1.28 -9.48 13.29
N LEU A 40 -1.32 -8.22 12.81
CA LEU A 40 -0.89 -7.06 13.59
C LEU A 40 -1.84 -6.77 14.76
N VAL A 41 -3.15 -6.81 14.52
CA VAL A 41 -4.17 -6.65 15.57
C VAL A 41 -4.06 -7.75 16.63
N ASN A 42 -3.79 -8.99 16.24
CA ASN A 42 -3.58 -10.11 17.18
C ASN A 42 -2.31 -9.92 18.04
N ARG A 43 -1.41 -9.03 17.67
CA ARG A 43 -0.25 -8.57 18.46
C ARG A 43 -0.56 -7.36 19.33
N GLU A 44 -1.84 -7.01 19.46
CA GLU A 44 -2.31 -5.87 20.27
C GLU A 44 -1.84 -4.51 19.75
N LEU A 45 -1.49 -4.44 18.45
CA LEU A 45 -1.12 -3.19 17.80
C LEU A 45 -2.36 -2.42 17.33
N HIS A 46 -2.36 -1.12 17.55
CA HIS A 46 -3.37 -0.20 17.01
C HIS A 46 -2.99 0.14 15.57
N ILE A 47 -3.83 -0.23 14.62
CA ILE A 47 -3.55 -0.11 13.19
C ILE A 47 -4.51 0.86 12.51
N GLN A 48 -3.95 1.82 11.76
CA GLN A 48 -4.71 2.59 10.79
C GLN A 48 -4.56 1.96 9.41
N SER A 49 -5.67 1.64 8.76
CA SER A 49 -5.66 1.17 7.38
C SER A 49 -6.12 2.25 6.41
N TYR A 50 -5.54 2.18 5.20
CA TYR A 50 -5.92 3.01 4.05
C TYR A 50 -6.14 2.13 2.83
N LYS A 51 -7.00 2.61 1.93
CA LYS A 51 -7.21 2.01 0.61
C LYS A 51 -6.95 3.05 -0.48
N CYS A 52 -6.13 2.72 -1.45
CA CYS A 52 -5.95 3.57 -2.63
C CYS A 52 -7.20 3.56 -3.50
N GLY A 53 -7.57 4.74 -4.01
CA GLY A 53 -8.68 4.90 -4.93
C GLY A 53 -10.06 4.90 -4.26
N PRO A 54 -11.13 4.99 -5.07
CA PRO A 54 -12.52 5.15 -4.61
C PRO A 54 -13.19 3.79 -4.36
N ASP A 55 -12.57 2.91 -3.61
CA ASP A 55 -13.12 1.61 -3.22
C ASP A 55 -13.90 1.73 -1.91
N TYR A 56 -15.01 1.00 -1.76
CA TYR A 56 -15.84 0.99 -0.56
C TYR A 56 -15.93 -0.39 0.10
N ILE A 57 -15.64 -1.47 -0.62
CA ILE A 57 -15.75 -2.84 -0.11
C ILE A 57 -14.54 -3.19 0.75
N ASP A 58 -13.33 -3.03 0.22
CA ASP A 58 -12.10 -3.32 0.96
C ASP A 58 -11.98 -2.45 2.24
N PRO A 59 -12.31 -1.15 2.23
CA PRO A 59 -12.36 -0.34 3.44
C PRO A 59 -13.28 -0.88 4.53
N MET A 60 -14.42 -1.47 4.17
CA MET A 60 -15.32 -2.11 5.15
C MET A 60 -14.68 -3.33 5.82
N LEU A 61 -13.99 -4.18 5.04
CA LEU A 61 -13.26 -5.33 5.55
C LEU A 61 -12.12 -4.90 6.48
N HIS A 62 -11.33 -3.91 6.07
CA HIS A 62 -10.25 -3.35 6.89
C HIS A 62 -10.79 -2.78 8.21
N SER A 63 -11.86 -2.00 8.14
CA SER A 63 -12.48 -1.39 9.32
C SER A 63 -12.98 -2.43 10.31
N HIS A 64 -13.56 -3.52 9.80
CA HIS A 64 -14.01 -4.65 10.62
C HIS A 64 -12.84 -5.35 11.33
N ILE A 65 -11.71 -5.54 10.63
CA ILE A 65 -10.54 -6.20 11.19
C ILE A 65 -9.82 -5.34 12.23
N THR A 66 -9.64 -4.05 11.94
CA THR A 66 -8.85 -3.13 12.78
C THR A 66 -9.65 -2.49 13.90
N GLY A 67 -10.98 -2.48 13.80
CA GLY A 67 -11.86 -1.73 14.71
C GLY A 67 -11.79 -0.21 14.50
N ARG A 68 -11.15 0.28 13.44
CA ARG A 68 -11.01 1.69 13.07
C ARG A 68 -11.49 1.92 11.64
N ASN A 69 -12.03 3.09 11.37
CA ASN A 69 -12.45 3.44 10.02
C ASN A 69 -11.24 3.46 9.06
N CYS A 70 -11.28 2.62 8.05
CA CYS A 70 -10.36 2.70 6.92
C CYS A 70 -10.63 3.98 6.12
N ARG A 71 -9.57 4.65 5.68
CA ARG A 71 -9.67 5.87 4.87
C ARG A 71 -9.23 5.61 3.43
N ASN A 72 -9.85 6.32 2.50
CA ASN A 72 -9.43 6.28 1.10
C ASN A 72 -8.31 7.30 0.84
N LEU A 73 -7.29 6.89 0.12
CA LEU A 73 -6.25 7.75 -0.43
C LEU A 73 -6.43 7.77 -1.94
N ASP A 74 -7.10 8.80 -2.43
CA ASP A 74 -7.44 8.90 -3.85
C ASP A 74 -6.65 10.03 -4.52
N PRO A 75 -5.64 9.68 -5.34
CA PRO A 75 -4.82 10.68 -6.02
C PRO A 75 -5.55 11.43 -7.14
N PHE A 76 -6.79 11.05 -7.48
CA PHE A 76 -7.63 11.83 -8.40
C PHE A 76 -8.15 13.11 -7.76
N PHE A 77 -8.48 13.06 -6.48
CA PHE A 77 -9.11 14.16 -5.75
C PHE A 77 -8.17 14.83 -4.76
N SER A 78 -7.00 14.23 -4.52
CA SER A 78 -6.04 14.71 -3.52
C SER A 78 -4.70 14.99 -4.17
N THR A 79 -4.09 16.12 -3.82
CA THR A 79 -2.69 16.41 -4.15
C THR A 79 -1.74 15.57 -3.32
N GLY A 80 -0.44 15.59 -3.64
CA GLY A 80 0.56 14.93 -2.81
C GLY A 80 0.59 15.46 -1.38
N GLU A 81 0.37 16.77 -1.21
CA GLU A 81 0.26 17.42 0.10
C GLU A 81 -0.95 16.91 0.89
N ASP A 82 -2.12 16.81 0.25
CA ASP A 82 -3.32 16.28 0.86
C ASP A 82 -3.14 14.83 1.31
N LEU A 83 -2.51 14.00 0.46
CA LEU A 83 -2.22 12.60 0.79
C LEU A 83 -1.32 12.49 2.01
N ARG A 84 -0.24 13.27 2.08
CA ARG A 84 0.67 13.32 3.23
C ARG A 84 -0.05 13.78 4.51
N TYR A 85 -0.88 14.80 4.38
CA TYR A 85 -1.67 15.31 5.51
C TYR A 85 -2.65 14.26 6.04
N LEU A 86 -3.37 13.56 5.17
CA LEU A 86 -4.31 12.51 5.56
C LEU A 86 -3.60 11.37 6.30
N VAL A 87 -2.48 10.89 5.76
CA VAL A 87 -1.69 9.83 6.41
C VAL A 87 -1.15 10.30 7.75
N GLY A 88 -0.64 11.52 7.85
CA GLY A 88 -0.11 12.10 9.09
C GLY A 88 -1.19 12.29 10.15
N LYS A 89 -2.36 12.84 9.76
CA LYS A 89 -3.46 13.15 10.68
C LYS A 89 -4.07 11.89 11.31
N ASP A 90 -4.40 10.90 10.49
CA ASP A 90 -5.10 9.71 10.98
C ASP A 90 -4.18 8.71 11.69
N SER A 91 -2.86 8.94 11.65
CA SER A 91 -1.85 8.06 12.24
C SER A 91 -1.35 8.48 13.61
N GLN A 92 -1.87 9.55 14.20
CA GLN A 92 -1.33 10.16 15.44
C GLN A 92 -1.41 9.25 16.68
N ASP A 93 -2.42 8.41 16.77
CA ASP A 93 -2.75 7.59 17.92
C ASP A 93 -2.70 6.07 17.62
N VAL A 94 -1.92 5.69 16.63
CA VAL A 94 -1.73 4.29 16.23
C VAL A 94 -0.26 3.89 16.24
N ASP A 95 -0.01 2.58 16.25
CA ASP A 95 1.34 2.02 16.28
C ASP A 95 1.91 1.84 14.87
N PHE A 96 1.04 1.57 13.90
CA PHE A 96 1.43 1.25 12.53
C PHE A 96 0.31 1.57 11.54
N SER A 97 0.64 1.91 10.31
CA SER A 97 -0.34 2.05 9.25
C SER A 97 -0.08 1.14 8.05
N VAL A 98 -1.15 0.62 7.47
CA VAL A 98 -1.13 -0.25 6.28
C VAL A 98 -2.01 0.34 5.21
N THR A 99 -1.45 0.58 4.04
CA THR A 99 -2.18 1.03 2.86
C THR A 99 -2.32 -0.11 1.87
N GLU A 100 -3.53 -0.42 1.42
CA GLU A 100 -3.75 -1.34 0.32
C GLU A 100 -3.86 -0.60 -1.00
N GLY A 101 -3.08 -1.02 -1.99
CA GLY A 101 -3.12 -0.49 -3.34
C GLY A 101 -4.35 -0.93 -4.14
N VAL A 102 -4.53 -0.33 -5.29
CA VAL A 102 -5.60 -0.61 -6.25
C VAL A 102 -5.00 -1.06 -7.58
N MET A 103 -5.65 -1.96 -8.30
CA MET A 103 -5.19 -2.47 -9.62
C MET A 103 -3.73 -2.94 -9.59
N GLY A 104 -2.98 -2.79 -10.69
CA GLY A 104 -1.55 -2.94 -10.71
C GLY A 104 -0.84 -1.69 -10.18
N TYR A 105 0.35 -1.86 -9.63
CA TYR A 105 1.11 -0.82 -8.94
C TYR A 105 1.32 0.44 -9.80
N TYR A 106 1.59 0.26 -11.09
CA TYR A 106 1.79 1.34 -12.05
C TYR A 106 0.56 1.68 -12.90
N ASP A 107 -0.58 1.01 -12.66
CA ASP A 107 -1.80 1.26 -13.41
C ASP A 107 -2.47 2.54 -12.91
N GLY A 108 -2.47 3.56 -13.75
CA GLY A 108 -3.04 4.87 -13.45
C GLY A 108 -4.10 5.29 -14.47
N VAL A 109 -4.11 6.57 -14.81
CA VAL A 109 -5.08 7.12 -15.76
C VAL A 109 -4.71 6.72 -17.19
N GLY A 110 -5.64 6.10 -17.88
CA GLY A 110 -5.42 5.66 -19.25
C GLY A 110 -4.27 4.66 -19.35
N ILE A 111 -3.21 5.03 -20.05
CA ILE A 111 -1.98 4.23 -20.20
C ILE A 111 -0.79 4.82 -19.43
N SER A 112 -1.03 5.74 -18.51
CA SER A 112 0.03 6.39 -17.71
C SER A 112 0.15 5.78 -16.31
N CYS A 113 1.27 6.06 -15.66
CA CYS A 113 1.46 5.73 -14.24
C CYS A 113 0.89 6.80 -13.30
N GLU A 114 0.39 7.90 -13.83
CA GLU A 114 -0.16 8.99 -13.02
C GLU A 114 -1.40 8.56 -12.26
N LYS A 115 -1.49 9.00 -11.02
CA LYS A 115 -2.62 8.70 -10.12
C LYS A 115 -2.81 7.21 -9.82
N SER A 116 -1.75 6.43 -10.01
CA SER A 116 -1.68 5.01 -9.62
C SER A 116 -1.34 4.82 -8.14
N THR A 117 -1.32 3.57 -7.70
CA THR A 117 -0.78 3.20 -6.38
C THR A 117 0.68 3.66 -6.21
N TRP A 118 1.50 3.62 -7.27
CA TRP A 118 2.85 4.16 -7.29
C TRP A 118 2.88 5.65 -6.93
N THR A 119 1.98 6.45 -7.50
CA THR A 119 1.85 7.87 -7.13
C THR A 119 1.62 8.04 -5.63
N VAL A 120 0.68 7.29 -5.05
CA VAL A 120 0.40 7.35 -3.61
C VAL A 120 1.63 6.98 -2.79
N SER A 121 2.34 5.91 -3.16
CA SER A 121 3.53 5.46 -2.42
C SER A 121 4.66 6.49 -2.45
N LYS A 122 4.90 7.12 -3.60
CA LYS A 122 5.91 8.18 -3.75
C LYS A 122 5.56 9.43 -2.97
N GLU A 123 4.35 9.94 -3.18
CA GLU A 123 3.90 11.17 -2.53
C GLU A 123 3.88 11.07 -1.00
N THR A 124 3.55 9.91 -0.47
CA THR A 124 3.54 9.68 0.98
C THR A 124 4.86 9.16 1.52
N GLY A 125 5.85 8.85 0.67
CA GLY A 125 7.12 8.25 1.07
C GLY A 125 6.93 6.91 1.77
N THR A 126 5.95 6.10 1.35
CA THR A 126 5.59 4.85 2.03
C THR A 126 6.33 3.66 1.42
N PRO A 127 7.15 2.93 2.20
CA PRO A 127 7.77 1.69 1.73
C PRO A 127 6.72 0.70 1.22
N THR A 128 6.97 0.12 0.04
CA THR A 128 5.98 -0.71 -0.66
C THR A 128 6.44 -2.15 -0.73
N ILE A 129 5.53 -3.08 -0.42
CA ILE A 129 5.68 -4.51 -0.67
C ILE A 129 4.84 -4.87 -1.89
N LEU A 130 5.47 -5.43 -2.91
CA LEU A 130 4.83 -5.76 -4.17
C LEU A 130 4.48 -7.25 -4.23
N ILE A 131 3.19 -7.55 -4.45
CA ILE A 131 2.69 -8.93 -4.53
C ILE A 131 2.68 -9.39 -5.99
N PHE A 132 3.27 -10.54 -6.25
CA PHE A 132 3.20 -11.26 -7.52
C PHE A 132 2.44 -12.57 -7.34
N ASN A 133 1.46 -12.83 -8.19
CA ASN A 133 0.89 -14.16 -8.34
C ASN A 133 1.78 -14.95 -9.30
N VAL A 134 2.58 -15.86 -8.77
CA VAL A 134 3.56 -16.62 -9.56
C VAL A 134 3.08 -18.04 -9.89
N LYS A 135 1.78 -18.30 -9.80
CA LYS A 135 1.22 -19.60 -10.17
C LYS A 135 1.58 -19.96 -11.61
N GLY A 136 2.21 -21.11 -11.79
CA GLY A 136 2.62 -21.60 -13.11
C GLY A 136 3.87 -20.92 -13.69
N MET A 137 4.53 -20.06 -12.90
CA MET A 137 5.80 -19.44 -13.28
C MET A 137 7.01 -20.20 -12.69
N SER A 138 8.13 -20.16 -13.39
CA SER A 138 9.44 -20.58 -12.93
C SER A 138 10.41 -19.39 -13.08
N HIS A 139 11.48 -19.52 -13.82
CA HIS A 139 12.45 -18.44 -14.06
C HIS A 139 11.83 -17.16 -14.64
N THR A 140 10.69 -17.25 -15.35
CA THR A 140 9.97 -16.10 -15.92
C THR A 140 9.55 -15.06 -14.87
N MET A 141 9.36 -15.45 -13.60
CA MET A 141 9.05 -14.49 -12.55
C MET A 141 10.21 -13.50 -12.28
N ILE A 142 11.45 -13.90 -12.50
CA ILE A 142 12.62 -13.07 -12.20
C ILE A 142 12.67 -11.79 -13.04
N PRO A 143 12.61 -11.85 -14.40
CA PRO A 143 12.59 -10.63 -15.20
C PRO A 143 11.33 -9.79 -14.99
N LEU A 144 10.19 -10.39 -14.65
CA LEU A 144 8.98 -9.63 -14.31
C LEU A 144 9.18 -8.83 -13.03
N ILE A 145 9.69 -9.45 -11.97
CA ILE A 145 9.99 -8.77 -10.71
C ILE A 145 11.02 -7.68 -10.94
N LYS A 146 12.11 -8.00 -11.62
CA LYS A 146 13.19 -7.05 -11.92
C LYS A 146 12.66 -5.85 -12.70
N GLY A 147 11.88 -6.09 -13.75
CA GLY A 147 11.28 -5.03 -14.55
C GLY A 147 10.39 -4.11 -13.72
N MET A 148 9.55 -4.66 -12.84
CA MET A 148 8.68 -3.87 -11.97
C MET A 148 9.47 -3.03 -10.95
N VAL A 149 10.52 -3.59 -10.37
CA VAL A 149 11.34 -2.92 -9.35
C VAL A 149 12.21 -1.82 -9.96
N GLU A 150 12.65 -1.98 -11.20
CA GLU A 150 13.58 -1.06 -11.87
C GLU A 150 12.87 -0.06 -12.81
N TYR A 151 11.57 -0.21 -13.07
CA TYR A 151 10.87 0.55 -14.11
C TYR A 151 10.81 2.05 -13.84
N GLN A 152 10.56 2.47 -12.60
CA GLN A 152 10.46 3.86 -12.18
C GLN A 152 11.22 4.04 -10.86
N ASP A 153 11.55 5.29 -10.52
CA ASP A 153 11.95 5.64 -9.16
C ASP A 153 10.80 5.35 -8.21
N ASN A 154 11.01 4.44 -7.25
CA ASN A 154 9.94 3.90 -6.42
C ASN A 154 10.46 3.49 -5.03
N PRO A 155 9.59 3.46 -4.01
CA PRO A 155 9.92 3.01 -2.67
C PRO A 155 9.67 1.50 -2.45
N ILE A 156 9.81 0.64 -3.45
CA ILE A 156 9.64 -0.81 -3.29
C ILE A 156 10.73 -1.33 -2.37
N ALA A 157 10.34 -1.91 -1.24
CA ALA A 157 11.21 -2.42 -0.19
C ALA A 157 11.17 -3.96 -0.06
N GLY A 158 10.21 -4.60 -0.70
CA GLY A 158 10.08 -6.06 -0.64
C GLY A 158 9.08 -6.62 -1.65
N VAL A 159 9.11 -7.94 -1.79
CA VAL A 159 8.26 -8.70 -2.72
C VAL A 159 7.64 -9.88 -2.00
N ILE A 160 6.36 -10.14 -2.28
CA ILE A 160 5.66 -11.35 -1.85
C ILE A 160 5.33 -12.18 -3.08
N LEU A 161 5.77 -13.44 -3.09
CA LEU A 161 5.45 -14.42 -4.12
C LEU A 161 4.22 -15.21 -3.69
N ASN A 162 3.04 -14.79 -4.15
CA ASN A 162 1.79 -15.48 -3.86
C ASN A 162 1.60 -16.68 -4.78
N ARG A 163 1.04 -17.76 -4.25
CA ARG A 163 0.87 -19.05 -4.95
C ARG A 163 2.18 -19.66 -5.46
N CYS A 164 3.26 -19.39 -4.76
CA CYS A 164 4.55 -20.01 -5.00
C CYS A 164 4.62 -21.35 -4.28
N SER A 165 5.03 -22.41 -4.98
CA SER A 165 5.29 -23.70 -4.33
C SER A 165 6.62 -23.64 -3.58
N LYS A 166 6.73 -24.46 -2.52
CA LYS A 166 7.96 -24.53 -1.71
C LYS A 166 9.21 -24.82 -2.54
N GLY A 167 9.11 -25.72 -3.54
CA GLY A 167 10.24 -26.06 -4.42
C GLY A 167 10.63 -24.90 -5.34
N MET A 168 9.68 -24.07 -5.75
CA MET A 168 9.96 -22.89 -6.60
C MET A 168 10.59 -21.73 -5.81
N TYR A 169 10.29 -21.63 -4.54
CA TYR A 169 10.88 -20.59 -3.69
C TYR A 169 12.36 -20.81 -3.37
N GLN A 170 12.84 -22.04 -3.54
CA GLN A 170 14.23 -22.43 -3.27
C GLN A 170 15.17 -22.26 -4.49
N LEU A 171 14.63 -21.88 -5.64
CA LEU A 171 15.42 -21.56 -6.85
C LEU A 171 15.91 -20.11 -6.81
#